data_b3928c7a5721b4177b6fdde212f96075
#
_entry.id   b3928c7a5721b4177b6fdde212f96075
#
_cell.length_a   1.000
_cell.length_b   1.000
_cell.length_c   1.000
_cell.angle_alpha   90.00
_cell.angle_beta   90.00
_cell.angle_gamma   90.00
#
_symmetry.space_group_name_H-M   'P 1'
#
loop_
_entity.id
_entity.type
_entity.pdbx_description
1 polymer ?
#
loop_
_entity_poly.entity_id
_entity_poly.type
_entity_poly.pdbx_seq_one_letter_code
_entity_poly.pdbx_strand_id
1 'polypeptide(L)'
;MTAARAARPPAGPRTFAEALAALGAARHPEDVFPADQAAAVRRYRRLARLLHPDTAPAAHRTEAAGAFDTLSRLWHLHQHGAAAPTAEPAVTTARHHYTLGPALATGDVAVLRAARCVPRPAHTGPALDAVLKIPRAAADNDLMEREADALTRLTSHGDRRHHAYAPTLLDSFRHHEAADPAAEPRRVNALLRLDGFHPLTDVRDAYPDGLDPRDAAWMWRRLLVALGYAHRAGVRHGAVLPEHVLVHPAQHGLVLLDWCYSTTGAHAPAPALVERHRDWYPPEVAARRPVTEATDIHLASRCIEHLMGEQAPKALRAFIAGCTLPAEARRPHDAWKLLAELDELLERLYGPRTFRPFRLPPRSAAAH
;
A
#
# COMPACT_ATOMS: atom_id res chain seq x y z
N MET A 1 -38.04 47.63 33.34
CA MET A 1 -37.36 46.39 33.03
C MET A 1 -37.46 46.14 31.53
N THR A 2 -36.47 46.53 30.79
CA THR A 2 -36.47 46.48 29.31
C THR A 2 -35.81 45.16 28.90
N ALA A 3 -36.57 44.25 28.31
CA ALA A 3 -36.05 42.98 27.80
C ALA A 3 -35.10 43.22 26.63
N ALA A 4 -33.85 42.82 26.80
CA ALA A 4 -32.86 42.85 25.73
C ALA A 4 -33.27 41.84 24.64
N ARG A 5 -33.56 42.39 23.46
CA ARG A 5 -33.87 41.63 22.23
C ARG A 5 -32.62 40.90 21.78
N ALA A 6 -32.58 39.55 21.95
CA ALA A 6 -31.48 38.75 21.49
C ALA A 6 -31.21 38.97 20.01
N ALA A 7 -30.02 39.39 19.67
CA ALA A 7 -29.59 39.60 18.29
C ALA A 7 -29.70 38.34 17.49
N ARG A 8 -30.41 38.40 16.35
CA ARG A 8 -30.55 37.30 15.39
C ARG A 8 -29.17 36.94 14.84
N PRO A 9 -28.71 35.70 14.89
CA PRO A 9 -27.39 35.35 14.38
C PRO A 9 -27.28 35.74 12.90
N PRO A 10 -26.10 36.19 12.44
CA PRO A 10 -25.89 36.64 11.06
C PRO A 10 -26.26 35.55 10.07
N ALA A 11 -27.04 35.94 9.04
CA ALA A 11 -27.43 35.03 7.97
C ALA A 11 -26.16 34.47 7.27
N GLY A 12 -25.96 33.17 7.26
CA GLY A 12 -24.78 32.54 6.67
C GLY A 12 -24.67 32.75 5.14
N PRO A 13 -23.55 32.36 4.54
CA PRO A 13 -23.27 32.53 3.11
C PRO A 13 -24.41 32.08 2.20
N ARG A 14 -24.75 32.88 1.19
CA ARG A 14 -25.83 32.61 0.23
C ARG A 14 -25.33 32.39 -1.18
N THR A 15 -24.11 32.82 -1.49
CA THR A 15 -23.48 32.67 -2.79
C THR A 15 -22.18 31.88 -2.70
N PHE A 16 -21.70 31.36 -3.83
CA PHE A 16 -20.43 30.66 -3.94
C PHE A 16 -19.25 31.51 -3.42
N ALA A 17 -19.18 32.78 -3.84
CA ALA A 17 -18.12 33.71 -3.44
C ALA A 17 -18.12 33.97 -1.92
N GLU A 18 -19.32 34.20 -1.32
CA GLU A 18 -19.44 34.36 0.14
C GLU A 18 -19.04 33.08 0.90
N ALA A 19 -19.38 31.89 0.35
CA ALA A 19 -19.02 30.61 0.96
C ALA A 19 -17.50 30.37 0.90
N LEU A 20 -16.88 30.69 -0.24
CA LEU A 20 -15.42 30.59 -0.43
C LEU A 20 -14.68 31.53 0.54
N ALA A 21 -15.12 32.79 0.64
CA ALA A 21 -14.54 33.77 1.55
C ALA A 21 -14.68 33.36 3.03
N ALA A 22 -15.86 32.84 3.41
CA ALA A 22 -16.11 32.39 4.77
C ALA A 22 -15.20 31.22 5.18
N LEU A 23 -14.94 30.25 4.28
CA LEU A 23 -14.05 29.14 4.56
C LEU A 23 -12.58 29.53 4.47
N GLY A 24 -12.21 30.45 3.58
CA GLY A 24 -10.85 30.99 3.49
C GLY A 24 -10.42 31.76 4.74
N ALA A 25 -11.37 32.34 5.46
CA ALA A 25 -11.13 33.09 6.72
C ALA A 25 -11.22 32.15 7.96
N ALA A 26 -11.86 31.01 7.86
CA ALA A 26 -12.13 30.13 9.00
C ALA A 26 -10.88 29.35 9.43
N ARG A 27 -10.59 29.34 10.72
CA ARG A 27 -9.50 28.57 11.33
C ARG A 27 -10.03 27.46 12.23
N HIS A 28 -11.21 27.69 12.84
CA HIS A 28 -11.84 26.78 13.80
C HIS A 28 -13.29 26.46 13.37
N PRO A 29 -13.85 25.30 13.81
CA PRO A 29 -15.24 24.94 13.50
C PRO A 29 -16.26 25.99 13.88
N GLU A 30 -16.08 26.68 15.02
CA GLU A 30 -16.95 27.73 15.53
C GLU A 30 -17.01 28.99 14.63
N ASP A 31 -16.00 29.19 13.79
CA ASP A 31 -16.01 30.29 12.80
C ASP A 31 -17.06 30.03 11.69
N VAL A 32 -17.39 28.76 11.47
CA VAL A 32 -18.29 28.32 10.39
C VAL A 32 -19.63 27.82 10.94
N PHE A 33 -19.60 27.03 12.00
CA PHE A 33 -20.79 26.31 12.50
C PHE A 33 -21.29 26.90 13.83
N PRO A 34 -22.61 27.14 13.96
CA PRO A 34 -23.18 27.52 15.24
C PRO A 34 -23.17 26.34 16.23
N ALA A 35 -23.20 26.63 17.54
CA ALA A 35 -23.22 25.64 18.60
C ALA A 35 -24.47 24.74 18.58
N ASP A 36 -25.61 25.23 18.07
CA ASP A 36 -26.83 24.42 17.89
C ASP A 36 -26.63 23.40 16.77
N GLN A 37 -26.70 22.10 17.11
CA GLN A 37 -26.44 20.99 16.19
C GLN A 37 -27.35 20.99 14.97
N ALA A 38 -28.65 21.32 15.12
CA ALA A 38 -29.58 21.34 14.01
C ALA A 38 -29.28 22.51 13.05
N ALA A 39 -28.89 23.67 13.59
CA ALA A 39 -28.47 24.83 12.81
C ALA A 39 -27.11 24.55 12.11
N ALA A 40 -26.17 23.88 12.75
CA ALA A 40 -24.90 23.47 12.18
C ALA A 40 -25.08 22.51 11.00
N VAL A 41 -25.91 21.47 11.12
CA VAL A 41 -26.26 20.56 10.03
C VAL A 41 -26.86 21.29 8.84
N ARG A 42 -27.78 22.25 9.10
CA ARG A 42 -28.39 23.07 8.02
C ARG A 42 -27.34 23.93 7.33
N ARG A 43 -26.41 24.49 8.11
CA ARG A 43 -25.29 25.31 7.62
C ARG A 43 -24.34 24.49 6.74
N TYR A 44 -23.92 23.31 7.23
CA TYR A 44 -23.09 22.37 6.47
C TYR A 44 -23.74 22.01 5.12
N ARG A 45 -25.00 21.56 5.12
CA ARG A 45 -25.70 21.17 3.89
C ARG A 45 -25.82 22.31 2.88
N ARG A 46 -25.92 23.56 3.35
CA ARG A 46 -25.95 24.74 2.47
C ARG A 46 -24.58 25.00 1.86
N LEU A 47 -23.53 25.02 2.68
CA LEU A 47 -22.15 25.23 2.21
C LEU A 47 -21.69 24.12 1.27
N ALA A 48 -22.01 22.87 1.59
CA ALA A 48 -21.70 21.72 0.74
C ALA A 48 -22.32 21.85 -0.66
N ARG A 49 -23.58 22.30 -0.76
CA ARG A 49 -24.23 22.56 -2.06
C ARG A 49 -23.61 23.73 -2.82
N LEU A 50 -23.19 24.79 -2.15
CA LEU A 50 -22.58 25.97 -2.78
C LEU A 50 -21.16 25.68 -3.29
N LEU A 51 -20.41 24.82 -2.61
CA LEU A 51 -18.99 24.57 -2.85
C LEU A 51 -18.72 23.22 -3.52
N HIS A 52 -19.76 22.45 -3.86
CA HIS A 52 -19.56 21.15 -4.51
C HIS A 52 -18.87 21.33 -5.87
N PRO A 53 -17.75 20.63 -6.14
CA PRO A 53 -16.98 20.81 -7.38
C PRO A 53 -17.81 20.63 -8.66
N ASP A 54 -18.83 19.75 -8.63
CA ASP A 54 -19.69 19.47 -9.78
C ASP A 54 -20.69 20.60 -10.07
N THR A 55 -21.03 21.41 -9.06
CA THR A 55 -21.97 22.54 -9.20
C THR A 55 -21.28 23.89 -9.31
N ALA A 56 -19.98 23.93 -9.07
CA ALA A 56 -19.16 25.14 -9.17
C ALA A 56 -18.96 25.56 -10.64
N PRO A 57 -18.86 26.89 -10.92
CA PRO A 57 -18.50 27.38 -12.25
C PRO A 57 -17.19 26.76 -12.72
N ALA A 58 -17.08 26.40 -14.00
CA ALA A 58 -15.93 25.66 -14.56
C ALA A 58 -14.57 26.33 -14.25
N ALA A 59 -14.52 27.68 -14.23
CA ALA A 59 -13.32 28.46 -13.90
C ALA A 59 -12.88 28.36 -12.43
N HIS A 60 -13.75 27.90 -11.52
CA HIS A 60 -13.52 27.88 -10.07
C HIS A 60 -13.55 26.46 -9.46
N ARG A 61 -13.50 25.41 -10.28
CA ARG A 61 -13.59 24.03 -9.78
C ARG A 61 -12.46 23.63 -8.83
N THR A 62 -11.25 24.10 -9.10
CA THR A 62 -10.09 23.81 -8.23
C THR A 62 -10.23 24.52 -6.89
N GLU A 63 -10.69 25.78 -6.88
CA GLU A 63 -10.95 26.53 -5.65
C GLU A 63 -12.11 25.92 -4.85
N ALA A 64 -13.15 25.46 -5.55
CA ALA A 64 -14.29 24.77 -4.97
C ALA A 64 -13.87 23.46 -4.29
N ALA A 65 -13.03 22.64 -4.92
CA ALA A 65 -12.51 21.40 -4.35
C ALA A 65 -11.73 21.66 -3.05
N GLY A 66 -10.79 22.62 -3.05
CA GLY A 66 -10.03 22.98 -1.85
C GLY A 66 -10.91 23.53 -0.71
N ALA A 67 -11.95 24.34 -1.06
CA ALA A 67 -12.90 24.85 -0.07
C ALA A 67 -13.82 23.73 0.47
N PHE A 68 -14.20 22.78 -0.37
CA PHE A 68 -15.01 21.62 0.05
C PHE A 68 -14.24 20.70 1.00
N ASP A 69 -12.95 20.46 0.76
CA ASP A 69 -12.07 19.72 1.66
C ASP A 69 -11.93 20.43 3.02
N THR A 70 -11.79 21.76 2.99
CA THR A 70 -11.74 22.56 4.22
C THR A 70 -13.07 22.49 4.98
N LEU A 71 -14.21 22.57 4.28
CA LEU A 71 -15.54 22.42 4.86
C LEU A 71 -15.71 21.04 5.52
N SER A 72 -15.30 19.98 4.84
CA SER A 72 -15.43 18.60 5.33
C SER A 72 -14.57 18.40 6.58
N ARG A 73 -13.34 18.89 6.60
CA ARG A 73 -12.45 18.85 7.76
C ARG A 73 -13.03 19.62 8.97
N LEU A 74 -13.50 20.84 8.77
CA LEU A 74 -14.10 21.65 9.85
C LEU A 74 -15.40 21.04 10.34
N TRP A 75 -16.19 20.41 9.47
CA TRP A 75 -17.40 19.69 9.86
C TRP A 75 -17.10 18.47 10.72
N HIS A 76 -16.09 17.68 10.33
CA HIS A 76 -15.62 16.55 11.13
C HIS A 76 -15.18 17.00 12.53
N LEU A 77 -14.41 18.08 12.62
CA LEU A 77 -13.99 18.67 13.91
C LEU A 77 -15.18 19.20 14.71
N HIS A 78 -16.22 19.74 14.07
CA HIS A 78 -17.45 20.20 14.76
C HIS A 78 -18.27 19.06 15.31
N GLN A 79 -18.38 17.94 14.57
CA GLN A 79 -19.16 16.77 14.99
C GLN A 79 -18.51 15.99 16.12
N HIS A 80 -17.20 15.89 16.09
CA HIS A 80 -16.44 15.06 17.04
C HIS A 80 -15.81 15.89 18.17
N GLY A 81 -16.08 17.19 18.19
CA GLY A 81 -15.41 18.17 19.02
C GLY A 81 -13.97 18.37 18.55
N ALA A 82 -13.35 19.52 18.89
CA ALA A 82 -11.94 19.49 19.16
C ALA A 82 -11.83 18.59 20.42
N ALA A 83 -11.70 17.28 20.22
CA ALA A 83 -11.13 16.48 21.25
C ALA A 83 -9.89 17.27 21.67
N ALA A 84 -9.81 17.63 22.96
CA ALA A 84 -8.55 18.07 23.54
C ALA A 84 -7.51 17.14 22.93
N PRO A 85 -6.32 17.62 22.45
CA PRO A 85 -5.41 16.79 21.70
C PRO A 85 -5.23 15.52 22.52
N THR A 86 -6.03 14.49 22.19
CA THR A 86 -5.77 13.14 22.64
C THR A 86 -4.42 12.94 22.03
N ALA A 87 -3.41 12.88 22.88
CA ALA A 87 -2.02 12.73 22.42
C ALA A 87 -2.08 11.69 21.31
N GLU A 88 -1.76 12.12 20.07
CA GLU A 88 -1.86 11.22 18.93
C GLU A 88 -1.20 9.92 19.35
N PRO A 89 -1.86 8.77 19.22
CA PRO A 89 -1.33 7.53 19.75
C PRO A 89 0.11 7.41 19.25
N ALA A 90 1.05 7.41 20.18
CA ALA A 90 2.46 7.48 19.86
C ALA A 90 3.17 6.24 20.41
N VAL A 91 4.13 5.75 19.68
CA VAL A 91 4.98 4.63 20.09
C VAL A 91 6.43 5.08 20.07
N THR A 92 7.15 4.83 21.16
CA THR A 92 8.56 5.17 21.28
C THR A 92 9.38 3.88 21.38
N THR A 93 10.36 3.76 20.50
CA THR A 93 11.35 2.67 20.51
C THR A 93 12.72 3.20 20.98
N ALA A 94 13.72 2.35 20.96
CA ALA A 94 15.09 2.78 21.26
C ALA A 94 15.62 3.81 20.24
N ARG A 95 15.18 3.74 18.98
CA ARG A 95 15.71 4.55 17.86
C ARG A 95 14.79 5.67 17.44
N HIS A 96 13.47 5.47 17.48
CA HIS A 96 12.50 6.35 16.86
C HIS A 96 11.32 6.66 17.77
N HIS A 97 10.67 7.78 17.48
CA HIS A 97 9.35 8.13 17.96
C HIS A 97 8.38 8.10 16.78
N TYR A 98 7.28 7.34 16.91
CA TYR A 98 6.25 7.17 15.89
C TYR A 98 4.96 7.86 16.35
N THR A 99 4.47 8.80 15.57
CA THR A 99 3.12 9.35 15.73
C THR A 99 2.21 8.58 14.76
N LEU A 100 1.15 7.93 15.30
CA LEU A 100 0.29 7.05 14.51
C LEU A 100 -0.82 7.85 13.81
N GLY A 101 -0.91 7.65 12.51
CA GLY A 101 -1.98 8.15 11.65
C GLY A 101 -3.13 7.16 11.46
N PRO A 102 -3.94 7.34 10.39
CA PRO A 102 -5.07 6.48 10.06
C PRO A 102 -4.62 5.08 9.63
N ALA A 103 -5.56 4.12 9.72
CA ALA A 103 -5.38 2.82 9.07
C ALA A 103 -5.38 3.02 7.54
N LEU A 104 -4.41 2.39 6.88
CA LEU A 104 -4.26 2.41 5.42
C LEU A 104 -4.92 1.20 4.77
N ALA A 105 -4.77 0.04 5.39
CA ALA A 105 -5.33 -1.23 4.92
C ALA A 105 -5.44 -2.23 6.07
N THR A 106 -6.33 -3.21 5.90
CA THR A 106 -6.44 -4.37 6.78
C THR A 106 -6.30 -5.63 5.94
N GLY A 107 -5.22 -6.37 6.18
CA GLY A 107 -4.96 -7.67 5.57
C GLY A 107 -5.41 -8.84 6.46
N ASP A 108 -5.13 -10.06 6.00
CA ASP A 108 -5.50 -11.29 6.72
C ASP A 108 -4.72 -11.40 8.04
N VAL A 109 -3.44 -11.05 8.04
CA VAL A 109 -2.51 -11.18 9.17
C VAL A 109 -2.34 -9.89 9.96
N ALA A 110 -2.34 -8.72 9.28
CA ALA A 110 -1.95 -7.45 9.91
C ALA A 110 -2.81 -6.28 9.45
N VAL A 111 -2.84 -5.24 10.29
CA VAL A 111 -3.34 -3.90 9.96
C VAL A 111 -2.14 -3.02 9.64
N LEU A 112 -2.23 -2.28 8.53
CA LEU A 112 -1.26 -1.27 8.13
C LEU A 112 -1.74 0.10 8.59
N ARG A 113 -0.92 0.83 9.33
CA ARG A 113 -1.22 2.20 9.75
C ARG A 113 -0.17 3.16 9.26
N ALA A 114 -0.60 4.33 8.78
CA ALA A 114 0.32 5.43 8.53
C ALA A 114 0.98 5.86 9.85
N ALA A 115 2.22 6.28 9.78
CA ALA A 115 2.92 6.86 10.91
C ALA A 115 3.95 7.89 10.45
N ARG A 116 4.20 8.87 11.30
CA ARG A 116 5.35 9.77 11.16
C ARG A 116 6.46 9.27 12.07
N CYS A 117 7.59 8.96 11.48
CA CYS A 117 8.77 8.45 12.17
C CYS A 117 9.79 9.59 12.36
N VAL A 118 10.14 9.87 13.61
CA VAL A 118 11.17 10.86 13.97
C VAL A 118 12.28 10.16 14.73
N PRO A 119 13.55 10.30 14.30
CA PRO A 119 14.68 9.79 15.07
C PRO A 119 14.73 10.41 16.46
N ARG A 120 15.10 9.62 17.47
CA ARG A 120 15.33 10.15 18.84
C ARG A 120 16.61 11.01 18.86
N PRO A 121 16.75 11.92 19.84
CA PRO A 121 17.89 12.86 19.89
C PRO A 121 19.29 12.21 19.85
N ALA A 122 19.40 10.95 20.28
CA ALA A 122 20.65 10.18 20.17
C ALA A 122 20.95 9.66 18.74
N HIS A 123 20.00 9.80 17.80
CA HIS A 123 20.11 9.31 16.44
C HIS A 123 19.87 10.47 15.46
N THR A 124 20.71 10.59 14.45
CA THR A 124 20.62 11.62 13.42
C THR A 124 19.78 11.10 12.23
N GLY A 125 18.97 11.96 11.65
CA GLY A 125 18.22 11.65 10.44
C GLY A 125 16.98 12.55 10.27
N PRO A 126 16.41 12.60 9.06
CA PRO A 126 15.18 13.32 8.79
C PRO A 126 13.98 12.58 9.39
N ALA A 127 12.89 13.32 9.59
CA ALA A 127 11.61 12.71 9.85
C ALA A 127 11.09 12.03 8.56
N LEU A 128 10.60 10.80 8.67
CA LEU A 128 10.17 9.95 7.57
C LEU A 128 8.68 9.59 7.68
N ASP A 129 8.04 9.41 6.54
CA ASP A 129 6.73 8.75 6.51
C ASP A 129 6.92 7.24 6.54
N ALA A 130 6.24 6.61 7.50
CA ALA A 130 6.35 5.18 7.77
C ALA A 130 4.98 4.49 7.68
N VAL A 131 5.01 3.18 7.54
CA VAL A 131 3.87 2.30 7.72
C VAL A 131 4.17 1.36 8.86
N LEU A 132 3.33 1.34 9.89
CA LEU A 132 3.39 0.34 10.93
C LEU A 132 2.52 -0.86 10.53
N LYS A 133 3.15 -2.02 10.39
CA LYS A 133 2.49 -3.30 10.17
C LYS A 133 2.29 -3.97 11.52
N ILE A 134 1.05 -4.01 11.97
CA ILE A 134 0.63 -4.47 13.32
C ILE A 134 -0.15 -5.76 13.13
N PRO A 135 0.29 -6.91 13.67
CA PRO A 135 -0.45 -8.16 13.53
C PRO A 135 -1.80 -8.05 14.22
N ARG A 136 -2.81 -8.73 13.67
CA ARG A 136 -4.18 -8.72 14.22
C ARG A 136 -4.28 -9.49 15.53
N ALA A 137 -3.46 -10.52 15.68
CA ALA A 137 -3.35 -11.32 16.90
C ALA A 137 -1.88 -11.51 17.29
N ALA A 138 -1.63 -11.72 18.59
CA ALA A 138 -0.29 -12.04 19.07
C ALA A 138 0.23 -13.39 18.53
N ALA A 139 -0.68 -14.30 18.16
CA ALA A 139 -0.36 -15.57 17.50
C ALA A 139 0.36 -15.37 16.14
N ASP A 140 0.26 -14.19 15.51
CA ASP A 140 0.91 -13.87 14.25
C ASP A 140 2.28 -13.17 14.45
N ASN A 141 2.77 -13.08 15.67
CA ASN A 141 4.06 -12.44 15.99
C ASN A 141 5.24 -13.11 15.27
N ASP A 142 5.19 -14.42 15.09
CA ASP A 142 6.22 -15.17 14.38
C ASP A 142 6.31 -14.77 12.90
N LEU A 143 5.18 -14.46 12.26
CA LEU A 143 5.14 -13.95 10.88
C LEU A 143 5.79 -12.56 10.79
N MET A 144 5.56 -11.69 11.78
CA MET A 144 6.20 -10.38 11.83
C MET A 144 7.71 -10.49 12.09
N GLU A 145 8.13 -11.46 12.90
CA GLU A 145 9.55 -11.74 13.15
C GLU A 145 10.24 -12.23 11.88
N ARG A 146 9.61 -13.16 11.15
CA ARG A 146 10.09 -13.65 9.84
C ARG A 146 10.29 -12.52 8.83
N GLU A 147 9.33 -11.59 8.74
CA GLU A 147 9.46 -10.43 7.85
C GLU A 147 10.66 -9.56 8.24
N ALA A 148 10.81 -9.26 9.53
CA ALA A 148 11.95 -8.47 10.01
C ALA A 148 13.30 -9.16 9.73
N ASP A 149 13.38 -10.46 9.94
CA ASP A 149 14.57 -11.27 9.66
C ASP A 149 14.89 -11.31 8.16
N ALA A 150 13.86 -11.54 7.32
CA ALA A 150 14.02 -11.53 5.88
C ALA A 150 14.54 -10.19 5.36
N LEU A 151 13.89 -9.08 5.75
CA LEU A 151 14.30 -7.73 5.34
C LEU A 151 15.70 -7.37 5.85
N THR A 152 16.03 -7.75 7.08
CA THR A 152 17.39 -7.57 7.63
C THR A 152 18.40 -8.36 6.83
N ARG A 153 18.10 -9.62 6.48
CA ARG A 153 18.97 -10.45 5.68
C ARG A 153 19.17 -9.91 4.26
N LEU A 154 18.09 -9.47 3.62
CA LEU A 154 18.15 -8.83 2.30
C LEU A 154 19.03 -7.58 2.31
N THR A 155 18.95 -6.77 3.36
CA THR A 155 19.78 -5.56 3.50
C THR A 155 21.24 -5.88 3.80
N SER A 156 21.53 -6.92 4.61
CA SER A 156 22.88 -7.22 5.07
C SER A 156 23.67 -8.14 4.13
N HIS A 157 22.99 -9.04 3.39
CA HIS A 157 23.62 -10.04 2.52
C HIS A 157 23.27 -9.86 1.05
N GLY A 158 22.25 -9.06 0.72
CA GLY A 158 21.85 -8.80 -0.64
C GLY A 158 22.71 -7.73 -1.32
N ASP A 159 22.74 -7.74 -2.65
CA ASP A 159 23.44 -6.72 -3.44
C ASP A 159 22.74 -5.36 -3.26
N ARG A 160 23.48 -4.37 -2.78
CA ARG A 160 22.98 -3.00 -2.50
C ARG A 160 22.30 -2.33 -3.69
N ARG A 161 22.70 -2.68 -4.93
CA ARG A 161 22.04 -2.17 -6.15
C ARG A 161 20.58 -2.58 -6.28
N HIS A 162 20.17 -3.60 -5.55
CA HIS A 162 18.81 -4.16 -5.61
C HIS A 162 18.01 -3.97 -4.32
N HIS A 163 18.50 -3.22 -3.32
CA HIS A 163 17.76 -2.99 -2.07
C HIS A 163 16.39 -2.37 -2.30
N ALA A 164 16.21 -1.55 -3.35
CA ALA A 164 14.94 -0.92 -3.69
C ALA A 164 13.82 -1.90 -4.10
N TYR A 165 14.12 -3.18 -4.28
CA TYR A 165 13.11 -4.21 -4.60
C TYR A 165 12.40 -4.79 -3.37
N ALA A 166 12.84 -4.45 -2.16
CA ALA A 166 12.20 -4.83 -0.90
C ALA A 166 11.92 -3.59 -0.04
N PRO A 167 10.93 -3.63 0.87
CA PRO A 167 10.67 -2.53 1.80
C PRO A 167 11.88 -2.26 2.70
N THR A 168 12.12 -1.00 3.02
CA THR A 168 13.11 -0.64 4.03
C THR A 168 12.50 -0.83 5.41
N LEU A 169 13.06 -1.74 6.21
CA LEU A 169 12.71 -1.91 7.61
C LEU A 169 13.39 -0.80 8.43
N LEU A 170 12.59 0.06 9.05
CA LEU A 170 13.05 1.13 9.94
C LEU A 170 13.29 0.62 11.36
N ASP A 171 12.35 -0.23 11.84
CA ASP A 171 12.38 -0.78 13.19
C ASP A 171 11.50 -2.03 13.29
N SER A 172 11.78 -2.91 14.26
CA SER A 172 10.93 -4.02 14.63
C SER A 172 10.92 -4.14 16.16
N PHE A 173 9.74 -4.05 16.77
CA PHE A 173 9.61 -3.92 18.21
C PHE A 173 8.34 -4.58 18.74
N ARG A 174 8.29 -4.87 20.05
CA ARG A 174 7.09 -5.32 20.74
C ARG A 174 6.32 -4.13 21.30
N HIS A 175 5.02 -4.12 21.08
CA HIS A 175 4.11 -3.06 21.52
C HIS A 175 2.92 -3.65 22.26
N HIS A 176 2.61 -3.09 23.42
CA HIS A 176 1.39 -3.38 24.17
C HIS A 176 0.30 -2.40 23.75
N GLU A 177 -0.88 -2.89 23.46
CA GLU A 177 -2.03 -2.03 23.22
C GLU A 177 -2.44 -1.38 24.55
N ALA A 178 -2.56 -0.05 24.57
CA ALA A 178 -2.88 0.69 25.80
C ALA A 178 -4.23 0.31 26.44
N ALA A 179 -5.14 -0.26 25.64
CA ALA A 179 -6.47 -0.67 26.08
C ALA A 179 -6.47 -1.96 26.94
N ASP A 180 -5.46 -2.82 26.79
CA ASP A 180 -5.32 -4.04 27.57
C ASP A 180 -3.84 -4.34 27.87
N PRO A 181 -3.31 -3.81 28.99
CA PRO A 181 -1.92 -4.07 29.40
C PRO A 181 -1.62 -5.53 29.74
N ALA A 182 -2.65 -6.36 29.95
CA ALA A 182 -2.50 -7.79 30.24
C ALA A 182 -2.43 -8.64 28.96
N ALA A 183 -2.81 -8.08 27.80
CA ALA A 183 -2.70 -8.77 26.53
C ALA A 183 -1.23 -9.03 26.16
N GLU A 184 -0.99 -10.13 25.46
CA GLU A 184 0.33 -10.42 24.91
C GLU A 184 0.79 -9.33 23.93
N PRO A 185 2.04 -8.82 24.05
CA PRO A 185 2.53 -7.75 23.18
C PRO A 185 2.59 -8.21 21.72
N ARG A 186 2.18 -7.34 20.82
CA ARG A 186 2.25 -7.57 19.38
C ARG A 186 3.61 -7.14 18.83
N ARG A 187 4.17 -7.95 17.93
CA ARG A 187 5.37 -7.60 17.17
C ARG A 187 5.03 -6.66 16.03
N VAL A 188 5.50 -5.44 16.06
CA VAL A 188 5.22 -4.41 15.05
C VAL A 188 6.44 -4.19 14.19
N ASN A 189 6.27 -4.20 12.85
CA ASN A 189 7.30 -3.79 11.91
C ASN A 189 7.00 -2.38 11.40
N ALA A 190 7.96 -1.48 11.51
CA ALA A 190 7.92 -0.15 10.92
C ALA A 190 8.67 -0.17 9.59
N LEU A 191 7.96 0.11 8.52
CA LEU A 191 8.47 0.12 7.14
C LEU A 191 8.47 1.54 6.60
N LEU A 192 9.45 1.88 5.76
CA LEU A 192 9.42 3.15 5.02
C LEU A 192 8.21 3.15 4.08
N ARG A 193 7.43 4.24 4.12
CA ARG A 193 6.27 4.40 3.23
C ARG A 193 6.70 4.50 1.77
N LEU A 194 5.96 3.83 0.92
CA LEU A 194 6.14 3.84 -0.53
C LEU A 194 5.05 4.71 -1.17
N ASP A 195 5.44 5.85 -1.74
CA ASP A 195 4.51 6.76 -2.40
C ASP A 195 4.48 6.52 -3.92
N GLY A 196 3.29 6.58 -4.52
CA GLY A 196 3.10 6.38 -5.96
C GLY A 196 3.20 4.92 -6.43
N PHE A 197 3.27 3.97 -5.50
CA PHE A 197 3.23 2.55 -5.81
C PHE A 197 1.80 2.00 -5.74
N HIS A 198 1.49 1.07 -6.64
CA HIS A 198 0.19 0.42 -6.75
C HIS A 198 0.37 -1.10 -6.82
N PRO A 199 -0.44 -1.90 -6.13
CA PRO A 199 -0.40 -3.36 -6.26
C PRO A 199 -0.83 -3.82 -7.65
N LEU A 200 -0.41 -5.01 -8.07
CA LEU A 200 -0.83 -5.57 -9.35
C LEU A 200 -2.34 -5.81 -9.42
N THR A 201 -3.02 -5.91 -8.30
CA THR A 201 -4.49 -5.92 -8.23
C THR A 201 -5.08 -4.64 -8.81
N ASP A 202 -4.55 -3.47 -8.45
CA ASP A 202 -5.00 -2.18 -9.00
C ASP A 202 -4.73 -2.10 -10.51
N VAL A 203 -3.59 -2.66 -10.95
CA VAL A 203 -3.28 -2.74 -12.38
C VAL A 203 -4.29 -3.62 -13.10
N ARG A 204 -4.62 -4.78 -12.54
CA ARG A 204 -5.60 -5.70 -13.14
C ARG A 204 -7.00 -5.09 -13.20
N ASP A 205 -7.41 -4.40 -12.15
CA ASP A 205 -8.70 -3.70 -12.10
C ASP A 205 -8.80 -2.59 -13.15
N ALA A 206 -7.69 -1.86 -13.37
CA ALA A 206 -7.61 -0.81 -14.38
C ALA A 206 -7.60 -1.34 -15.84
N TYR A 207 -7.22 -2.60 -16.03
CA TYR A 207 -7.16 -3.28 -17.33
C TYR A 207 -7.95 -4.60 -17.31
N PRO A 208 -9.29 -4.55 -17.21
CA PRO A 208 -10.13 -5.75 -17.07
C PRO A 208 -10.06 -6.71 -18.25
N ASP A 209 -9.76 -6.22 -19.45
CA ASP A 209 -9.59 -7.03 -20.66
C ASP A 209 -8.17 -7.59 -20.82
N GLY A 210 -7.30 -7.34 -19.84
CA GLY A 210 -5.89 -7.73 -19.87
C GLY A 210 -4.94 -6.58 -20.22
N LEU A 211 -3.74 -6.66 -19.67
CA LEU A 211 -2.67 -5.69 -19.89
C LEU A 211 -1.91 -6.00 -21.19
N ASP A 212 -1.52 -4.96 -21.95
CA ASP A 212 -0.60 -5.14 -23.10
C ASP A 212 0.63 -5.96 -22.65
N PRO A 213 0.96 -7.04 -23.36
CA PRO A 213 2.07 -7.93 -22.98
C PRO A 213 3.43 -7.22 -22.87
N ARG A 214 3.64 -6.12 -23.60
CA ARG A 214 4.88 -5.32 -23.49
C ARG A 214 4.94 -4.53 -22.20
N ASP A 215 3.78 -4.13 -21.66
CA ASP A 215 3.71 -3.47 -20.36
C ASP A 215 3.82 -4.50 -19.24
N ALA A 216 3.20 -5.67 -19.35
CA ALA A 216 3.43 -6.78 -18.42
C ALA A 216 4.89 -7.27 -18.42
N ALA A 217 5.57 -7.22 -19.56
CA ALA A 217 6.96 -7.66 -19.70
C ALA A 217 7.95 -6.86 -18.84
N TRP A 218 7.82 -5.53 -18.74
CA TRP A 218 8.72 -4.77 -17.87
C TRP A 218 8.46 -5.07 -16.39
N MET A 219 7.20 -5.32 -15.99
CA MET A 219 6.86 -5.72 -14.63
C MET A 219 7.46 -7.09 -14.31
N TRP A 220 7.35 -8.04 -15.23
CA TRP A 220 7.94 -9.38 -15.07
C TRP A 220 9.47 -9.33 -14.93
N ARG A 221 10.15 -8.58 -15.79
CA ARG A 221 11.60 -8.36 -15.68
C ARG A 221 12.00 -7.85 -14.30
N ARG A 222 11.28 -6.83 -13.77
CA ARG A 222 11.53 -6.27 -12.44
C ARG A 222 11.28 -7.29 -11.34
N LEU A 223 10.20 -8.07 -11.48
CA LEU A 223 9.86 -9.12 -10.50
C LEU A 223 10.92 -10.22 -10.47
N LEU A 224 11.43 -10.65 -11.64
CA LEU A 224 12.52 -11.62 -11.70
C LEU A 224 13.83 -11.08 -11.10
N VAL A 225 14.13 -9.77 -11.26
CA VAL A 225 15.25 -9.14 -10.55
C VAL A 225 15.04 -9.17 -9.04
N ALA A 226 13.83 -8.84 -8.55
CA ALA A 226 13.50 -8.89 -7.13
C ALA A 226 13.69 -10.30 -6.55
N LEU A 227 13.21 -11.32 -7.26
CA LEU A 227 13.38 -12.72 -6.86
C LEU A 227 14.84 -13.16 -6.90
N GLY A 228 15.56 -12.88 -7.99
CA GLY A 228 16.98 -13.23 -8.12
C GLY A 228 17.84 -12.55 -7.05
N TYR A 229 17.51 -11.33 -6.67
CA TYR A 229 18.13 -10.64 -5.53
C TYR A 229 17.89 -11.38 -4.21
N ALA A 230 16.62 -11.73 -3.92
CA ALA A 230 16.24 -12.41 -2.69
C ALA A 230 16.85 -13.83 -2.61
N HIS A 231 16.76 -14.58 -3.69
CA HIS A 231 17.30 -15.96 -3.76
C HIS A 231 18.81 -16.01 -3.51
N ARG A 232 19.57 -15.04 -4.06
CA ARG A 232 21.01 -14.93 -3.78
C ARG A 232 21.33 -14.60 -2.32
N ALA A 233 20.43 -13.88 -1.63
CA ALA A 233 20.54 -13.65 -0.19
C ALA A 233 20.07 -14.86 0.64
N GLY A 234 19.62 -15.96 0.00
CA GLY A 234 19.11 -17.16 0.64
C GLY A 234 17.70 -16.97 1.25
N VAL A 235 16.90 -16.08 0.67
CA VAL A 235 15.51 -15.81 1.08
C VAL A 235 14.58 -16.20 -0.06
N ARG A 236 13.56 -17.04 0.21
CA ARG A 236 12.44 -17.34 -0.68
C ARG A 236 11.21 -16.62 -0.13
N HIS A 237 10.45 -15.99 -1.00
CA HIS A 237 9.31 -15.19 -0.59
C HIS A 237 8.11 -16.01 -0.12
N GLY A 238 7.81 -17.10 -0.83
CA GLY A 238 6.75 -18.06 -0.49
C GLY A 238 5.32 -17.59 -0.80
N ALA A 239 5.08 -16.31 -1.08
CA ALA A 239 3.75 -15.77 -1.38
C ALA A 239 3.82 -14.61 -2.40
N VAL A 240 4.40 -14.84 -3.57
CA VAL A 240 4.43 -13.84 -4.66
C VAL A 240 3.03 -13.77 -5.29
N LEU A 241 2.22 -12.84 -4.78
CA LEU A 241 0.81 -12.67 -5.12
C LEU A 241 0.54 -11.25 -5.65
N PRO A 242 -0.54 -11.01 -6.41
CA PRO A 242 -0.79 -9.69 -7.01
C PRO A 242 -0.82 -8.53 -6.03
N GLU A 243 -1.37 -8.71 -4.84
CA GLU A 243 -1.40 -7.70 -3.77
C GLU A 243 -0.05 -7.45 -3.11
N HIS A 244 0.89 -8.39 -3.21
CA HIS A 244 2.24 -8.28 -2.63
C HIS A 244 3.27 -7.70 -3.60
N VAL A 245 2.92 -7.54 -4.86
CA VAL A 245 3.80 -6.95 -5.88
C VAL A 245 3.33 -5.52 -6.19
N LEU A 246 4.10 -4.53 -5.78
CA LEU A 246 3.83 -3.13 -6.03
C LEU A 246 4.64 -2.61 -7.20
N VAL A 247 4.01 -1.82 -8.06
CA VAL A 247 4.66 -1.15 -9.19
C VAL A 247 4.48 0.36 -9.12
N HIS A 248 5.51 1.11 -9.53
CA HIS A 248 5.45 2.55 -9.71
C HIS A 248 5.33 2.88 -11.20
N PRO A 249 4.16 3.32 -11.69
CA PRO A 249 3.90 3.51 -13.12
C PRO A 249 4.90 4.42 -13.83
N ALA A 250 5.15 5.59 -13.29
CA ALA A 250 6.02 6.59 -13.92
C ALA A 250 7.52 6.23 -13.89
N GLN A 251 7.98 5.53 -12.85
CA GLN A 251 9.40 5.20 -12.66
C GLN A 251 9.75 3.78 -13.12
N HIS A 252 8.75 2.95 -13.48
CA HIS A 252 8.92 1.53 -13.72
C HIS A 252 9.65 0.81 -12.56
N GLY A 253 9.38 1.30 -11.34
CA GLY A 253 9.84 0.67 -10.11
C GLY A 253 8.98 -0.54 -9.76
N LEU A 254 9.54 -1.48 -9.00
CA LEU A 254 8.82 -2.59 -8.40
C LEU A 254 9.35 -2.85 -7.01
N VAL A 255 8.43 -3.10 -6.07
CA VAL A 255 8.75 -3.54 -4.70
C VAL A 255 7.91 -4.77 -4.37
N LEU A 256 8.56 -5.80 -3.83
CA LEU A 256 7.90 -7.01 -3.35
C LEU A 256 7.67 -6.88 -1.84
N LEU A 257 6.42 -6.95 -1.40
CA LEU A 257 5.97 -6.78 -0.02
C LEU A 257 5.67 -8.12 0.66
N ASP A 258 5.30 -8.07 1.93
CA ASP A 258 4.79 -9.20 2.72
C ASP A 258 5.77 -10.38 2.85
N TRP A 259 7.00 -10.06 3.24
CA TRP A 259 8.06 -11.03 3.54
C TRP A 259 7.76 -11.89 4.77
N CYS A 260 6.62 -11.70 5.42
CA CYS A 260 6.17 -12.53 6.55
C CYS A 260 5.93 -14.01 6.17
N TYR A 261 5.69 -14.30 4.90
CA TYR A 261 5.56 -15.65 4.37
C TYR A 261 6.90 -16.29 3.97
N SER A 262 8.00 -15.55 4.09
CA SER A 262 9.30 -15.97 3.60
C SER A 262 9.91 -17.13 4.39
N THR A 263 10.81 -17.82 3.72
CA THR A 263 11.68 -18.83 4.32
C THR A 263 13.14 -18.44 4.11
N THR A 264 13.95 -18.58 5.17
CA THR A 264 15.39 -18.35 5.14
C THR A 264 16.12 -19.68 5.37
N GLY A 265 17.22 -19.91 4.64
CA GLY A 265 17.95 -21.18 4.73
C GLY A 265 17.32 -22.30 3.90
N ALA A 266 17.76 -23.56 4.12
CA ALA A 266 17.33 -24.70 3.33
C ALA A 266 16.06 -25.36 3.91
N HIS A 267 15.13 -25.71 3.01
CA HIS A 267 14.12 -26.76 3.22
C HIS A 267 13.04 -26.51 4.29
N ALA A 268 12.51 -25.26 4.40
CA ALA A 268 11.33 -24.99 5.21
C ALA A 268 10.05 -24.89 4.36
N PRO A 269 8.92 -25.46 4.81
CA PRO A 269 7.62 -25.23 4.18
C PRO A 269 7.18 -23.77 4.41
N ALA A 270 6.24 -23.28 3.59
CA ALA A 270 5.62 -21.98 3.82
C ALA A 270 5.02 -21.93 5.24
N PRO A 271 5.28 -20.85 6.01
CA PRO A 271 4.77 -20.72 7.38
C PRO A 271 3.24 -20.59 7.41
N ALA A 272 2.68 -19.90 6.45
CA ALA A 272 1.26 -19.70 6.26
C ALA A 272 0.93 -19.55 4.77
N LEU A 273 -0.35 -19.67 4.42
CA LEU A 273 -0.87 -19.43 3.07
C LEU A 273 -1.87 -18.29 3.10
N VAL A 274 -1.92 -17.55 2.01
CA VAL A 274 -3.01 -16.60 1.76
C VAL A 274 -4.19 -17.40 1.21
N GLU A 275 -5.19 -17.65 2.04
CA GLU A 275 -6.25 -18.62 1.78
C GLU A 275 -7.05 -18.31 0.50
N ARG A 276 -7.35 -17.04 0.22
CA ARG A 276 -8.05 -16.61 -1.00
C ARG A 276 -7.30 -16.92 -2.30
N HIS A 277 -5.99 -17.22 -2.19
CA HIS A 277 -5.13 -17.60 -3.32
C HIS A 277 -4.66 -19.04 -3.25
N ARG A 278 -5.34 -19.91 -2.49
CA ARG A 278 -4.96 -21.33 -2.32
C ARG A 278 -4.67 -22.02 -3.66
N ASP A 279 -5.48 -21.78 -4.67
CA ASP A 279 -5.35 -22.39 -6.00
C ASP A 279 -4.20 -21.81 -6.86
N TRP A 280 -3.53 -20.76 -6.37
CA TRP A 280 -2.37 -20.19 -7.04
C TRP A 280 -1.08 -20.91 -6.68
N TYR A 281 -1.06 -21.49 -5.50
CA TYR A 281 0.12 -22.17 -5.00
C TYR A 281 0.38 -23.50 -5.75
N PRO A 282 1.66 -23.76 -6.05
CA PRO A 282 2.02 -25.02 -6.69
C PRO A 282 1.88 -26.23 -5.73
N PRO A 283 1.81 -27.47 -6.27
CA PRO A 283 1.48 -28.68 -5.49
C PRO A 283 2.38 -28.95 -4.28
N GLU A 284 3.66 -28.57 -4.33
CA GLU A 284 4.58 -28.74 -3.20
C GLU A 284 4.17 -27.94 -1.98
N VAL A 285 3.57 -26.76 -2.16
CA VAL A 285 3.12 -25.93 -1.06
C VAL A 285 1.90 -26.55 -0.37
N ALA A 286 0.91 -27.02 -1.15
CA ALA A 286 -0.24 -27.75 -0.62
C ALA A 286 0.19 -29.04 0.11
N ALA A 287 1.24 -29.70 -0.38
CA ALA A 287 1.83 -30.89 0.24
C ALA A 287 2.76 -30.57 1.43
N ARG A 288 2.85 -29.31 1.87
CA ARG A 288 3.75 -28.83 2.93
C ARG A 288 5.22 -29.22 2.73
N ARG A 289 5.64 -29.33 1.49
CA ARG A 289 7.04 -29.49 1.13
C ARG A 289 7.77 -28.14 1.18
N PRO A 290 9.10 -28.12 1.19
CA PRO A 290 9.88 -26.90 1.22
C PRO A 290 9.54 -25.93 0.08
N VAL A 291 9.53 -24.63 0.38
CA VAL A 291 9.48 -23.55 -0.62
C VAL A 291 10.86 -23.43 -1.25
N THR A 292 10.90 -23.36 -2.57
CA THR A 292 12.12 -23.20 -3.36
C THR A 292 12.05 -21.97 -4.27
N GLU A 293 13.13 -21.67 -4.96
CA GLU A 293 13.17 -20.62 -5.99
C GLU A 293 12.15 -20.87 -7.09
N ALA A 294 11.93 -22.15 -7.43
CA ALA A 294 10.92 -22.55 -8.42
C ALA A 294 9.48 -22.29 -7.95
N THR A 295 9.23 -22.32 -6.64
CA THR A 295 7.93 -21.93 -6.07
C THR A 295 7.65 -20.45 -6.30
N ASP A 296 8.61 -19.56 -6.01
CA ASP A 296 8.48 -18.12 -6.22
C ASP A 296 8.33 -17.76 -7.70
N ILE A 297 9.11 -18.42 -8.58
CA ILE A 297 9.03 -18.25 -10.04
C ILE A 297 7.66 -18.69 -10.57
N HIS A 298 7.11 -19.78 -10.04
CA HIS A 298 5.76 -20.22 -10.39
C HIS A 298 4.73 -19.14 -10.06
N LEU A 299 4.72 -18.63 -8.82
CA LEU A 299 3.77 -17.62 -8.37
C LEU A 299 3.94 -16.30 -9.14
N ALA A 300 5.17 -15.86 -9.38
CA ALA A 300 5.48 -14.68 -10.19
C ALA A 300 4.93 -14.81 -11.61
N SER A 301 5.10 -15.99 -12.23
CA SER A 301 4.59 -16.26 -13.58
C SER A 301 3.07 -16.26 -13.63
N ARG A 302 2.40 -16.76 -12.58
CA ARG A 302 0.95 -16.67 -12.42
C ARG A 302 0.46 -15.23 -12.29
N CYS A 303 1.19 -14.36 -11.57
CA CYS A 303 0.86 -12.93 -11.50
C CYS A 303 0.88 -12.28 -12.89
N ILE A 304 1.88 -12.58 -13.69
CA ILE A 304 2.00 -12.01 -15.04
C ILE A 304 0.95 -12.58 -16.00
N GLU A 305 0.67 -13.88 -15.92
CA GLU A 305 -0.43 -14.51 -16.67
C GLU A 305 -1.76 -13.82 -16.35
N HIS A 306 -2.06 -13.60 -15.07
CA HIS A 306 -3.26 -12.92 -14.60
C HIS A 306 -3.36 -11.48 -15.12
N LEU A 307 -2.25 -10.73 -15.16
CA LEU A 307 -2.24 -9.37 -15.71
C LEU A 307 -2.55 -9.34 -17.21
N MET A 308 -1.92 -10.21 -17.99
CA MET A 308 -2.12 -10.24 -19.43
C MET A 308 -3.47 -10.83 -19.85
N GLY A 309 -3.99 -11.78 -19.07
CA GLY A 309 -5.21 -12.48 -19.44
C GLY A 309 -5.10 -13.06 -20.86
N GLU A 310 -6.14 -12.85 -21.67
CA GLU A 310 -6.18 -13.33 -23.06
C GLU A 310 -5.27 -12.55 -24.03
N GLN A 311 -4.74 -11.40 -23.62
CA GLN A 311 -3.81 -10.59 -24.42
C GLN A 311 -2.44 -11.27 -24.61
N ALA A 312 -2.12 -12.28 -23.80
CA ALA A 312 -0.84 -12.97 -23.86
C ALA A 312 -0.62 -13.66 -25.21
N PRO A 313 0.47 -13.35 -25.96
CA PRO A 313 0.81 -14.07 -27.18
C PRO A 313 1.16 -15.53 -26.90
N LYS A 314 0.97 -16.41 -27.88
CA LYS A 314 1.22 -17.86 -27.76
C LYS A 314 2.63 -18.16 -27.20
N ALA A 315 3.65 -17.43 -27.61
CA ALA A 315 5.01 -17.65 -27.16
C ALA A 315 5.20 -17.31 -25.67
N LEU A 316 4.58 -16.22 -25.17
CA LEU A 316 4.63 -15.89 -23.73
C LEU A 316 3.79 -16.86 -22.91
N ARG A 317 2.63 -17.31 -23.41
CA ARG A 317 1.85 -18.37 -22.74
C ARG A 317 2.65 -19.66 -22.60
N ALA A 318 3.38 -20.07 -23.66
CA ALA A 318 4.24 -21.26 -23.59
C ALA A 318 5.39 -21.09 -22.61
N PHE A 319 5.98 -19.89 -22.52
CA PHE A 319 7.04 -19.58 -21.57
C PHE A 319 6.51 -19.64 -20.12
N ILE A 320 5.35 -19.06 -19.84
CA ILE A 320 4.66 -19.15 -18.53
C ILE A 320 4.35 -20.61 -18.19
N ALA A 321 3.83 -21.39 -19.15
CA ALA A 321 3.51 -22.81 -18.94
C ALA A 321 4.76 -23.60 -18.50
N GLY A 322 5.94 -23.28 -19.02
CA GLY A 322 7.21 -23.85 -18.56
C GLY A 322 7.55 -23.51 -17.11
N CYS A 323 7.20 -22.29 -16.67
CA CYS A 323 7.42 -21.84 -15.29
C CYS A 323 6.37 -22.37 -14.30
N THR A 324 5.22 -22.86 -14.78
CA THR A 324 4.08 -23.27 -13.94
C THR A 324 3.80 -24.76 -14.00
N LEU A 325 4.75 -25.57 -14.47
CA LEU A 325 4.64 -27.03 -14.50
C LEU A 325 4.34 -27.59 -13.10
N PRO A 326 3.48 -28.65 -12.97
CA PRO A 326 3.19 -29.26 -11.68
C PRO A 326 4.43 -29.86 -10.98
N ALA A 327 5.32 -30.47 -11.76
CA ALA A 327 6.56 -31.05 -11.24
C ALA A 327 7.60 -29.96 -11.02
N GLU A 328 7.91 -29.68 -9.75
CA GLU A 328 8.87 -28.66 -9.30
C GLU A 328 10.22 -28.75 -10.01
N ALA A 329 10.80 -29.97 -10.06
CA ALA A 329 12.10 -30.22 -10.67
C ALA A 329 12.18 -29.90 -12.18
N ARG A 330 11.04 -29.68 -12.84
CA ARG A 330 10.96 -29.32 -14.27
C ARG A 330 10.79 -27.83 -14.50
N ARG A 331 10.61 -27.05 -13.44
CA ARG A 331 10.52 -25.59 -13.50
C ARG A 331 11.89 -24.93 -13.40
N PRO A 332 12.07 -23.71 -13.91
CA PRO A 332 13.26 -22.90 -13.64
C PRO A 332 13.48 -22.68 -12.15
N HIS A 333 14.76 -22.71 -11.70
CA HIS A 333 15.17 -22.46 -10.33
C HIS A 333 16.08 -21.22 -10.21
N ASP A 334 16.44 -20.57 -11.30
CA ASP A 334 17.28 -19.39 -11.33
C ASP A 334 16.57 -18.22 -12.03
N ALA A 335 16.15 -17.25 -11.23
CA ALA A 335 15.43 -16.08 -11.73
C ALA A 335 16.28 -15.20 -12.66
N TRP A 336 17.63 -15.17 -12.50
CA TRP A 336 18.52 -14.40 -13.38
C TRP A 336 18.67 -15.08 -14.74
N LYS A 337 18.80 -16.39 -14.76
CA LYS A 337 18.81 -17.16 -16.00
C LYS A 337 17.49 -17.02 -16.74
N LEU A 338 16.39 -17.16 -16.01
CA LEU A 338 15.04 -17.01 -16.58
C LEU A 338 14.81 -15.60 -17.14
N LEU A 339 15.37 -14.56 -16.48
CA LEU A 339 15.32 -13.18 -16.97
C LEU A 339 16.03 -13.05 -18.32
N ALA A 340 17.21 -13.64 -18.47
CA ALA A 340 17.95 -13.61 -19.73
C ALA A 340 17.16 -14.31 -20.85
N GLU A 341 16.59 -15.49 -20.59
CA GLU A 341 15.75 -16.24 -21.53
C GLU A 341 14.46 -15.45 -21.91
N LEU A 342 13.86 -14.75 -20.93
CA LEU A 342 12.73 -13.86 -21.18
C LEU A 342 13.13 -12.68 -22.07
N ASP A 343 14.29 -12.07 -21.84
CA ASP A 343 14.79 -10.95 -22.63
C ASP A 343 15.02 -11.35 -24.08
N GLU A 344 15.62 -12.52 -24.34
CA GLU A 344 15.77 -13.07 -25.68
C GLU A 344 14.42 -13.35 -26.37
N LEU A 345 13.44 -13.88 -25.62
CA LEU A 345 12.10 -14.11 -26.14
C LEU A 345 11.41 -12.80 -26.53
N LEU A 346 11.49 -11.79 -25.65
CA LEU A 346 10.88 -10.48 -25.89
C LEU A 346 11.53 -9.75 -27.06
N GLU A 347 12.85 -9.87 -27.23
CA GLU A 347 13.57 -9.29 -28.38
C GLU A 347 13.13 -9.95 -29.71
N ARG A 348 12.94 -11.27 -29.73
CA ARG A 348 12.39 -11.97 -30.90
C ARG A 348 10.94 -11.57 -31.21
N LEU A 349 10.12 -11.27 -30.19
CA LEU A 349 8.71 -10.91 -30.38
C LEU A 349 8.50 -9.44 -30.78
N TYR A 350 9.30 -8.54 -30.19
CA TYR A 350 9.03 -7.10 -30.24
C TYR A 350 10.21 -6.26 -30.73
N GLY A 351 11.35 -6.88 -31.03
CA GLY A 351 12.59 -6.19 -31.37
C GLY A 351 13.35 -5.64 -30.17
N PRO A 352 14.35 -4.78 -30.38
CA PRO A 352 15.15 -4.21 -29.32
C PRO A 352 14.33 -3.47 -28.29
N ARG A 353 14.77 -3.56 -27.03
CA ARG A 353 14.08 -2.95 -25.90
C ARG A 353 13.98 -1.43 -26.05
N THR A 354 12.76 -0.91 -26.00
CA THR A 354 12.46 0.52 -25.93
C THR A 354 11.68 0.86 -24.66
N PHE A 355 11.90 2.06 -24.12
CA PHE A 355 11.10 2.55 -23.00
C PHE A 355 9.67 2.86 -23.48
N ARG A 356 8.68 2.33 -22.77
CA ARG A 356 7.25 2.61 -23.02
C ARG A 356 6.69 3.32 -21.80
N PRO A 357 6.19 4.55 -21.89
CA PRO A 357 5.49 5.18 -20.79
C PRO A 357 4.29 4.33 -20.38
N PHE A 358 4.21 3.99 -19.09
CA PHE A 358 3.08 3.27 -18.52
C PHE A 358 2.23 4.23 -17.69
N ARG A 359 0.91 4.21 -17.90
CA ARG A 359 -0.04 5.02 -17.14
C ARG A 359 -1.07 4.11 -16.51
N LEU A 360 -1.26 4.25 -15.21
CA LEU A 360 -2.38 3.62 -14.52
C LEU A 360 -3.55 4.60 -14.55
N PRO A 361 -4.70 4.25 -15.19
CA PRO A 361 -5.89 5.08 -15.13
C PRO A 361 -6.34 5.28 -13.68
N PRO A 362 -6.88 6.46 -13.32
CA PRO A 362 -7.49 6.63 -12.01
C PRO A 362 -8.60 5.59 -11.83
N ARG A 363 -8.74 5.06 -10.62
CA ARG A 363 -9.85 4.14 -10.30
C ARG A 363 -11.15 4.82 -10.69
N SER A 364 -11.93 4.16 -11.56
CA SER A 364 -13.30 4.59 -11.85
C SER A 364 -14.08 4.57 -10.54
N ALA A 365 -14.69 5.69 -10.17
CA ALA A 365 -15.54 5.83 -8.98
C ALA A 365 -16.90 5.13 -9.17
N ALA A 366 -16.93 3.97 -9.82
CA ALA A 366 -18.13 3.18 -10.07
C ALA A 366 -17.96 1.78 -9.50
N ALA A 367 -18.73 1.51 -8.49
CA ALA A 367 -19.09 0.23 -7.86
C ALA A 367 -18.59 0.08 -6.42
N HIS A 368 -19.32 0.70 -5.51
CA HIS A 368 -19.56 0.17 -4.17
C HIS A 368 -21.05 0.34 -3.85
#